data_0040bdd8bbc3accfd254931c54e0b966
#
_entry.id   0040bdd8bbc3accfd254931c54e0b966
#
_cell.length_a   1.000
_cell.length_b   1.000
_cell.length_c   1.000
_cell.angle_alpha   90.00
_cell.angle_beta   90.00
_cell.angle_gamma   90.00
#
_symmetry.space_group_name_H-M   'P 1'
#
loop_
_entity.id
_entity.type
_entity.pdbx_description
1 polymer ?
#
loop_
_entity_poly.entity_id
_entity_poly.type
_entity_poly.pdbx_seq_one_letter_code
_entity_poly.pdbx_strand_id
1 'polypeptide(L)'
;LPVRTKSNIGFDDKLGVYKYGKKKTIRDASSLGSARQLLRSLHVSEFIESMINTGKSSTLREMYYISEAWGNGKFHSQNESNNLAEDLEIVTKCLREDFKLRPEEDGARIIGNVTFEERNRRGDWMRINCRDDVGDSGYGVPYNVESEKLRLVDEDIDFVMAIETGG
;
A
#
# COMPACT_ATOMS: atom_id res chain seq x y z
N LEU A 1 7.98 18.53 -5.65
CA LEU A 1 8.06 17.07 -5.82
C LEU A 1 9.23 16.72 -6.73
N PRO A 2 9.98 15.64 -6.48
CA PRO A 2 10.99 15.17 -7.41
C PRO A 2 10.35 14.68 -8.70
N VAL A 3 11.00 14.92 -9.82
CA VAL A 3 10.56 14.41 -11.13
C VAL A 3 10.87 12.91 -11.20
N ARG A 4 9.87 12.10 -11.52
CA ARG A 4 9.94 10.63 -11.54
C ARG A 4 10.42 10.05 -12.88
N THR A 5 11.26 10.76 -13.60
CA THR A 5 11.84 10.22 -14.84
C THR A 5 13.08 9.38 -14.54
N LYS A 6 13.31 8.33 -15.34
CA LYS A 6 14.52 7.48 -15.21
C LYS A 6 15.80 8.29 -15.14
N SER A 7 15.89 9.43 -15.85
CA SER A 7 17.04 10.33 -15.82
C SER A 7 17.22 11.11 -14.50
N ASN A 8 16.25 11.06 -13.60
CA ASN A 8 16.29 11.71 -12.28
C ASN A 8 16.25 10.70 -11.12
N ILE A 9 16.38 9.42 -11.40
CA ILE A 9 16.46 8.36 -10.40
C ILE A 9 17.83 7.72 -10.51
N GLY A 10 18.57 7.66 -9.41
CA GLY A 10 19.86 7.00 -9.31
C GLY A 10 19.82 5.95 -8.20
N PHE A 11 20.62 4.90 -8.36
CA PHE A 11 20.82 3.91 -7.32
C PHE A 11 21.99 4.32 -6.43
N ASP A 12 21.83 4.23 -5.13
CA ASP A 12 22.88 4.46 -4.15
C ASP A 12 23.42 3.10 -3.67
N ASP A 13 24.57 2.71 -4.24
CA ASP A 13 25.20 1.41 -3.93
C ASP A 13 25.55 1.22 -2.45
N LYS A 14 25.82 2.32 -1.74
CA LYS A 14 26.18 2.25 -0.30
C LYS A 14 24.99 1.95 0.59
N LEU A 15 23.82 2.43 0.19
CA LEU A 15 22.58 2.27 0.97
C LEU A 15 21.65 1.22 0.36
N GLY A 16 21.94 0.72 -0.85
CA GLY A 16 21.13 -0.27 -1.54
C GLY A 16 19.73 0.25 -1.94
N VAL A 17 19.56 1.58 -2.11
CA VAL A 17 18.25 2.19 -2.37
C VAL A 17 18.27 3.13 -3.55
N TYR A 18 17.13 3.30 -4.21
CA TYR A 18 16.94 4.31 -5.23
C TYR A 18 16.73 5.69 -4.59
N LYS A 19 17.41 6.69 -5.14
CA LYS A 19 17.28 8.10 -4.73
C LYS A 19 16.87 8.97 -5.90
N TYR A 20 16.02 9.95 -5.60
CA TYR A 20 15.66 10.97 -6.57
C TYR A 20 16.78 12.02 -6.70
N GLY A 21 17.03 12.44 -7.93
CA GLY A 21 17.98 13.50 -8.25
C GLY A 21 17.45 14.90 -7.92
N LYS A 22 18.14 15.90 -8.45
CA LYS A 22 17.88 17.31 -8.14
C LYS A 22 16.69 17.92 -8.90
N LYS A 23 16.20 17.29 -9.97
CA LYS A 23 15.08 17.82 -10.75
C LYS A 23 13.79 17.73 -9.95
N LYS A 24 13.15 18.87 -9.73
CA LYS A 24 11.89 18.99 -8.97
C LYS A 24 10.86 19.73 -9.80
N THR A 25 9.58 19.40 -9.58
CA THR A 25 8.42 20.15 -10.06
C THR A 25 7.73 20.86 -8.90
N ILE A 26 7.15 22.00 -9.18
CA ILE A 26 6.31 22.73 -8.23
C ILE A 26 4.86 22.42 -8.60
N ARG A 27 4.04 22.14 -7.61
CA ARG A 27 2.58 22.09 -7.75
C ARG A 27 2.03 23.40 -7.22
N ASP A 28 1.37 24.13 -8.08
CA ASP A 28 0.70 25.39 -7.78
C ASP A 28 -0.69 25.42 -8.40
N ALA A 29 -1.40 26.51 -8.26
CA ALA A 29 -2.71 26.71 -8.86
C ALA A 29 -2.66 27.66 -10.06
N SER A 30 -1.51 27.79 -10.72
CA SER A 30 -1.28 28.72 -11.84
C SER A 30 -2.04 28.32 -13.12
N SER A 31 -2.44 27.05 -13.22
CA SER A 31 -3.26 26.55 -14.34
C SER A 31 -4.40 25.68 -13.82
N LEU A 32 -5.43 25.48 -14.62
CA LEU A 32 -6.56 24.62 -14.25
C LEU A 32 -6.12 23.18 -13.96
N GLY A 33 -5.13 22.66 -14.72
CA GLY A 33 -4.60 21.33 -14.51
C GLY A 33 -3.85 21.21 -13.19
N SER A 34 -2.97 22.16 -12.86
CA SER A 34 -2.23 22.17 -11.61
C SER A 34 -3.14 22.46 -10.39
N ALA A 35 -4.12 23.34 -10.54
CA ALA A 35 -5.14 23.57 -9.53
C ALA A 35 -5.94 22.31 -9.20
N ARG A 36 -6.34 21.53 -10.23
CA ARG A 36 -7.02 20.23 -10.03
C ARG A 36 -6.14 19.22 -9.31
N GLN A 37 -4.86 19.14 -9.65
CA GLN A 37 -3.91 18.26 -8.96
C GLN A 37 -3.73 18.64 -7.48
N LEU A 38 -3.70 19.94 -7.20
CA LEU A 38 -3.63 20.44 -5.82
C LEU A 38 -4.90 20.10 -5.06
N LEU A 39 -6.08 20.30 -5.65
CA LEU A 39 -7.37 19.95 -5.06
C LEU A 39 -7.45 18.45 -4.73
N ARG A 40 -7.03 17.58 -5.65
CA ARG A 40 -6.95 16.14 -5.40
C ARG A 40 -6.03 15.79 -4.25
N SER A 41 -4.88 16.46 -4.16
CA SER A 41 -3.95 16.26 -3.04
C SER A 41 -4.58 16.60 -1.69
N LEU A 42 -5.39 17.66 -1.62
CA LEU A 42 -6.12 18.05 -0.41
C LEU A 42 -7.21 17.03 -0.05
N HIS A 43 -8.00 16.57 -1.02
CA HIS A 43 -9.02 15.54 -0.77
C HIS A 43 -8.41 14.22 -0.29
N VAL A 44 -7.29 13.79 -0.88
CA VAL A 44 -6.61 12.58 -0.41
C VAL A 44 -6.04 12.78 1.00
N SER A 45 -5.49 13.96 1.30
CA SER A 45 -5.00 14.26 2.66
C SER A 45 -6.13 14.22 3.69
N GLU A 46 -7.29 14.81 3.38
CA GLU A 46 -8.48 14.75 4.23
C GLU A 46 -8.99 13.31 4.42
N PHE A 47 -9.00 12.53 3.35
CA PHE A 47 -9.38 11.12 3.39
C PHE A 47 -8.43 10.30 4.29
N ILE A 48 -7.11 10.50 4.15
CA ILE A 48 -6.09 9.86 4.99
C ILE A 48 -6.27 10.27 6.46
N GLU A 49 -6.46 11.55 6.73
CA GLU A 49 -6.69 12.06 8.09
C GLU A 49 -7.92 11.39 8.71
N SER A 50 -9.01 11.28 7.97
CA SER A 50 -10.22 10.57 8.41
C SER A 50 -9.95 9.11 8.76
N MET A 51 -9.17 8.40 7.95
CA MET A 51 -8.82 7.00 8.21
C MET A 51 -7.97 6.85 9.48
N ILE A 52 -6.96 7.71 9.64
CA ILE A 52 -6.10 7.70 10.82
C ILE A 52 -6.94 7.96 12.08
N ASN A 53 -7.79 9.00 12.07
CA ASN A 53 -8.60 9.39 13.22
C ASN A 53 -9.67 8.35 13.59
N THR A 54 -10.17 7.60 12.62
CA THR A 54 -11.19 6.56 12.84
C THR A 54 -10.61 5.17 13.05
N GLY A 55 -9.30 4.99 12.92
CA GLY A 55 -8.63 3.68 12.98
C GLY A 55 -9.00 2.75 11.81
N LYS A 56 -9.61 3.28 10.74
CA LYS A 56 -9.98 2.53 9.54
C LYS A 56 -8.82 2.49 8.55
N SER A 57 -8.90 1.57 7.63
CA SER A 57 -8.00 1.49 6.47
C SER A 57 -8.81 1.32 5.20
N SER A 58 -8.24 1.68 4.07
CA SER A 58 -8.85 1.59 2.75
C SER A 58 -7.84 1.06 1.73
N THR A 59 -8.33 0.55 0.62
CA THR A 59 -7.48 0.21 -0.53
C THR A 59 -7.31 1.41 -1.46
N LEU A 60 -6.26 1.39 -2.28
CA LEU A 60 -6.07 2.38 -3.35
C LEU A 60 -7.26 2.40 -4.33
N ARG A 61 -7.85 1.24 -4.57
CA ARG A 61 -9.01 1.08 -5.43
C ARG A 61 -10.26 1.69 -4.81
N GLU A 62 -10.49 1.46 -3.51
CA GLU A 62 -11.60 2.07 -2.78
C GLU A 62 -11.47 3.59 -2.75
N MET A 63 -10.27 4.13 -2.52
CA MET A 63 -10.00 5.56 -2.60
C MET A 63 -10.35 6.12 -3.98
N TYR A 64 -10.05 5.40 -5.06
CA TYR A 64 -10.46 5.78 -6.42
C TYR A 64 -11.98 5.89 -6.52
N TYR A 65 -12.75 4.90 -6.05
CA TYR A 65 -14.22 4.94 -6.08
C TYR A 65 -14.80 6.04 -5.20
N ILE A 66 -14.26 6.26 -4.01
CA ILE A 66 -14.67 7.35 -3.11
C ILE A 66 -14.47 8.71 -3.78
N SER A 67 -13.45 8.86 -4.62
CA SER A 67 -13.18 10.10 -5.34
C SER A 67 -14.29 10.53 -6.29
N GLU A 68 -15.19 9.62 -6.69
CA GLU A 68 -16.36 9.98 -7.52
C GLU A 68 -17.23 11.04 -6.84
N ALA A 69 -17.24 11.12 -5.52
CA ALA A 69 -17.95 12.13 -4.74
C ALA A 69 -17.21 13.48 -4.66
N TRP A 70 -15.94 13.59 -5.12
CA TRP A 70 -15.13 14.80 -4.98
C TRP A 70 -15.35 15.85 -6.09
N GLY A 71 -16.37 15.70 -6.91
CA GLY A 71 -16.70 16.65 -7.96
C GLY A 71 -15.54 16.88 -8.93
N ASN A 72 -15.05 18.13 -9.01
CA ASN A 72 -13.91 18.47 -9.89
C ASN A 72 -12.57 17.84 -9.46
N GLY A 73 -12.50 17.33 -8.24
CA GLY A 73 -11.32 16.62 -7.70
C GLY A 73 -11.31 15.12 -7.99
N LYS A 74 -12.35 14.56 -8.60
CA LYS A 74 -12.40 13.12 -8.89
C LYS A 74 -11.25 12.66 -9.78
N PHE A 75 -10.81 11.42 -9.58
CA PHE A 75 -9.86 10.77 -10.47
C PHE A 75 -10.57 10.25 -11.74
N HIS A 76 -9.88 10.30 -12.86
CA HIS A 76 -10.37 9.74 -14.12
C HIS A 76 -9.90 8.30 -14.36
N SER A 77 -8.87 7.87 -13.63
CA SER A 77 -8.35 6.51 -13.68
C SER A 77 -7.72 6.11 -12.35
N GLN A 78 -7.65 4.81 -12.10
CA GLN A 78 -6.94 4.22 -10.96
C GLN A 78 -5.47 4.67 -10.91
N ASN A 79 -4.82 4.80 -12.07
CA ASN A 79 -3.42 5.25 -12.13
C ASN A 79 -3.22 6.68 -11.59
N GLU A 80 -4.20 7.57 -11.75
CA GLU A 80 -4.10 8.92 -11.18
C GLU A 80 -4.13 8.88 -9.66
N SER A 81 -4.97 8.04 -9.05
CA SER A 81 -5.01 7.87 -7.60
C SER A 81 -3.74 7.22 -7.06
N ASN A 82 -3.24 6.17 -7.73
CA ASN A 82 -2.00 5.51 -7.37
C ASN A 82 -0.80 6.47 -7.42
N ASN A 83 -0.68 7.23 -8.50
CA ASN A 83 0.39 8.23 -8.65
C ASN A 83 0.34 9.30 -7.56
N LEU A 84 -0.86 9.69 -7.11
CA LEU A 84 -0.98 10.68 -6.05
C LEU A 84 -0.59 10.10 -4.68
N ALA A 85 -0.94 8.85 -4.40
CA ALA A 85 -0.50 8.15 -3.20
C ALA A 85 1.04 8.08 -3.13
N GLU A 86 1.69 7.71 -4.23
CA GLU A 86 3.16 7.71 -4.32
C GLU A 86 3.77 9.12 -4.15
N ASP A 87 3.12 10.16 -4.68
CA ASP A 87 3.56 11.54 -4.45
C ASP A 87 3.53 11.92 -2.96
N LEU A 88 2.51 11.46 -2.24
CA LEU A 88 2.39 11.69 -0.80
C LEU A 88 3.47 10.93 -0.02
N GLU A 89 3.78 9.69 -0.38
CA GLU A 89 4.91 8.94 0.21
C GLU A 89 6.22 9.73 0.12
N ILE A 90 6.48 10.33 -1.06
CA ILE A 90 7.70 11.12 -1.28
C ILE A 90 7.70 12.42 -0.46
N VAL A 91 6.56 13.10 -0.36
CA VAL A 91 6.44 14.38 0.36
C VAL A 91 6.55 14.19 1.86
N THR A 92 5.87 13.18 2.39
CA THR A 92 5.79 12.93 3.83
C THR A 92 6.94 12.06 4.34
N LYS A 93 7.60 11.31 3.44
CA LYS A 93 8.60 10.27 3.75
C LYS A 93 8.02 9.13 4.59
N CYS A 94 6.74 8.90 4.47
CA CYS A 94 6.00 7.80 5.07
C CYS A 94 5.58 6.82 3.99
N LEU A 95 5.39 5.56 4.32
CA LEU A 95 4.85 4.57 3.40
C LEU A 95 3.32 4.69 3.34
N ARG A 96 2.71 4.17 2.26
CA ARG A 96 1.24 4.21 2.09
C ARG A 96 0.50 3.45 3.21
N GLU A 97 1.14 2.44 3.79
CA GLU A 97 0.62 1.69 4.93
C GLU A 97 0.50 2.56 6.19
N ASP A 98 1.41 3.52 6.38
CA ASP A 98 1.34 4.51 7.47
C ASP A 98 0.11 5.43 7.29
N PHE A 99 -0.30 5.66 6.04
CA PHE A 99 -1.53 6.38 5.70
C PHE A 99 -2.79 5.54 5.81
N LYS A 100 -2.69 4.27 6.24
CA LYS A 100 -3.80 3.32 6.21
C LYS A 100 -4.33 3.02 4.79
N LEU A 101 -3.56 3.34 3.76
CA LEU A 101 -3.81 2.93 2.38
C LEU A 101 -3.10 1.61 2.11
N ARG A 102 -3.85 0.63 1.64
CA ARG A 102 -3.37 -0.72 1.43
C ARG A 102 -3.37 -1.07 -0.06
N PRO A 103 -2.53 -2.02 -0.50
CA PRO A 103 -2.66 -2.60 -1.84
C PRO A 103 -4.02 -3.28 -2.00
N GLU A 104 -4.32 -3.75 -3.19
CA GLU A 104 -5.57 -4.47 -3.48
C GLU A 104 -5.72 -5.76 -2.65
N GLU A 105 -6.96 -6.26 -2.56
CA GLU A 105 -7.39 -7.33 -1.65
C GLU A 105 -6.75 -8.70 -1.89
N ASP A 106 -6.11 -8.93 -3.03
CA ASP A 106 -5.44 -10.19 -3.32
C ASP A 106 -4.06 -10.21 -2.67
N GLY A 107 -4.02 -10.66 -1.43
CA GLY A 107 -2.78 -10.91 -0.69
C GLY A 107 -1.98 -12.07 -1.28
N ALA A 108 -0.70 -12.14 -0.91
CA ALA A 108 0.15 -13.28 -1.23
C ALA A 108 -0.43 -14.58 -0.66
N ARG A 109 -0.02 -15.71 -1.24
CA ARG A 109 -0.31 -17.04 -0.68
C ARG A 109 0.97 -17.66 -0.16
N ILE A 110 0.88 -18.32 0.98
CA ILE A 110 2.00 -19.00 1.61
C ILE A 110 1.74 -20.50 1.62
N ILE A 111 2.73 -21.26 1.16
CA ILE A 111 2.77 -22.73 1.24
C ILE A 111 4.12 -23.08 1.87
N GLY A 112 4.13 -23.86 2.92
CA GLY A 112 5.35 -24.29 3.57
C GLY A 112 5.19 -24.51 5.08
N ASN A 113 6.25 -24.94 5.73
CA ASN A 113 6.22 -25.23 7.16
C ASN A 113 6.38 -23.97 8.00
N VAL A 114 5.38 -23.09 7.87
CA VAL A 114 5.26 -21.83 8.61
C VAL A 114 3.94 -21.84 9.35
N THR A 115 3.96 -21.49 10.62
CA THR A 115 2.78 -21.47 11.47
C THR A 115 2.46 -20.07 11.92
N PHE A 116 1.24 -19.65 11.62
CA PHE A 116 0.69 -18.39 12.08
C PHE A 116 -0.36 -18.61 13.17
N GLU A 117 -0.54 -17.60 14.00
CA GLU A 117 -1.77 -17.42 14.79
C GLU A 117 -2.54 -16.25 14.21
N GLU A 118 -3.77 -16.51 13.81
CA GLU A 118 -4.71 -15.54 13.27
C GLU A 118 -5.90 -15.38 14.22
N ARG A 119 -6.32 -14.13 14.42
CA ARG A 119 -7.46 -13.81 15.27
C ARG A 119 -8.76 -13.94 14.48
N ASN A 120 -9.62 -14.85 14.91
CA ASN A 120 -10.93 -15.05 14.29
C ASN A 120 -11.89 -13.88 14.62
N ARG A 121 -13.08 -13.86 13.99
CA ARG A 121 -14.08 -12.80 14.22
C ARG A 121 -14.65 -12.77 15.65
N ARG A 122 -14.46 -13.85 16.44
CA ARG A 122 -14.87 -13.91 17.85
C ARG A 122 -13.80 -13.38 18.79
N GLY A 123 -12.59 -13.12 18.26
CA GLY A 123 -11.46 -12.63 19.01
C GLY A 123 -10.52 -13.73 19.52
N ASP A 124 -10.78 -15.00 19.22
CA ASP A 124 -9.92 -16.12 19.61
C ASP A 124 -8.77 -16.28 18.63
N TRP A 125 -7.61 -16.69 19.14
CA TRP A 125 -6.45 -17.02 18.31
C TRP A 125 -6.58 -18.43 17.75
N MET A 126 -6.45 -18.58 16.45
CA MET A 126 -6.41 -19.84 15.72
C MET A 126 -4.99 -20.07 15.20
N ARG A 127 -4.41 -21.20 15.50
CA ARG A 127 -3.11 -21.62 15.00
C ARG A 127 -3.30 -22.33 13.66
N ILE A 128 -2.55 -21.92 12.65
CA ILE A 128 -2.67 -22.42 11.27
C ILE A 128 -1.25 -22.69 10.74
N ASN A 129 -0.98 -23.97 10.42
CA ASN A 129 0.25 -24.34 9.70
C ASN A 129 -0.01 -24.29 8.19
N CYS A 130 0.84 -23.55 7.46
CA CYS A 130 0.66 -23.30 6.03
C CYS A 130 1.02 -24.50 5.13
N ARG A 131 1.43 -25.62 5.68
CA ARG A 131 1.63 -26.89 4.98
C ARG A 131 0.50 -27.88 5.29
N ASP A 132 0.15 -28.03 6.55
CA ASP A 132 -0.66 -29.16 7.01
C ASP A 132 -2.14 -28.79 7.23
N ASP A 133 -2.44 -27.50 7.52
CA ASP A 133 -3.80 -27.05 7.84
C ASP A 133 -4.51 -26.33 6.68
N VAL A 134 -3.84 -26.21 5.52
CA VAL A 134 -4.39 -25.52 4.35
C VAL A 134 -4.42 -26.45 3.14
N GLY A 135 -5.31 -26.17 2.19
CA GLY A 135 -5.37 -26.93 0.93
C GLY A 135 -4.28 -26.52 -0.05
N ASP A 136 -4.28 -27.12 -1.25
CA ASP A 136 -3.30 -26.89 -2.33
C ASP A 136 -3.15 -25.42 -2.73
N SER A 137 -4.16 -24.59 -2.45
CA SER A 137 -4.12 -23.16 -2.73
C SER A 137 -3.27 -22.35 -1.73
N GLY A 138 -2.81 -22.98 -0.65
CA GLY A 138 -2.04 -22.33 0.41
C GLY A 138 -2.84 -21.39 1.31
N TYR A 139 -2.17 -20.84 2.32
CA TYR A 139 -2.72 -19.84 3.22
C TYR A 139 -2.74 -18.47 2.54
N GLY A 140 -3.92 -17.86 2.44
CA GLY A 140 -4.07 -16.51 1.94
C GLY A 140 -3.64 -15.48 3.00
N VAL A 141 -2.57 -14.75 2.74
CA VAL A 141 -2.13 -13.68 3.63
C VAL A 141 -3.15 -12.55 3.57
N PRO A 142 -3.78 -12.18 4.69
CA PRO A 142 -4.70 -11.06 4.67
C PRO A 142 -3.96 -9.77 4.31
N TYR A 143 -4.59 -8.91 3.50
CA TYR A 143 -4.04 -7.59 3.16
C TYR A 143 -3.76 -6.72 4.40
N ASN A 144 -4.35 -7.05 5.53
CA ASN A 144 -4.24 -6.36 6.79
C ASN A 144 -3.39 -7.17 7.78
N VAL A 145 -2.08 -7.19 7.57
CA VAL A 145 -1.13 -7.83 8.48
C VAL A 145 -0.84 -6.89 9.65
N GLU A 146 -1.65 -7.00 10.69
CA GLU A 146 -1.44 -6.30 11.96
C GLU A 146 -1.06 -7.34 13.04
N SER A 147 -0.07 -7.04 13.86
CA SER A 147 0.40 -7.94 14.93
C SER A 147 -0.69 -8.33 15.93
N GLU A 148 -1.74 -7.52 16.01
CA GLU A 148 -2.93 -7.77 16.82
C GLU A 148 -3.87 -8.79 16.20
N LYS A 149 -3.74 -9.09 14.92
CA LYS A 149 -4.61 -9.99 14.14
C LYS A 149 -3.89 -11.19 13.58
N LEU A 150 -2.62 -11.05 13.23
CA LEU A 150 -1.79 -12.09 12.66
C LEU A 150 -0.38 -12.00 13.22
N ARG A 151 0.18 -13.13 13.63
CA ARG A 151 1.56 -13.21 14.09
C ARG A 151 2.20 -14.54 13.69
N LEU A 152 3.46 -14.48 13.35
CA LEU A 152 4.29 -15.66 13.14
C LEU A 152 4.60 -16.30 14.50
N VAL A 153 4.37 -17.60 14.61
CA VAL A 153 4.57 -18.35 15.87
C VAL A 153 5.70 -19.34 15.74
N ASP A 154 5.79 -20.00 14.59
CA ASP A 154 6.78 -21.06 14.39
C ASP A 154 7.17 -21.14 12.91
N GLU A 155 8.45 -21.43 12.66
CA GLU A 155 8.99 -21.61 11.33
C GLU A 155 10.05 -22.73 11.35
N ASP A 156 9.98 -23.62 10.37
CA ASP A 156 10.98 -24.66 10.11
C ASP A 156 11.26 -24.65 8.61
N ILE A 157 12.03 -23.66 8.17
CA ILE A 157 12.31 -23.35 6.76
C ILE A 157 13.78 -23.02 6.58
N ASP A 158 14.37 -23.49 5.49
CA ASP A 158 15.73 -23.15 5.09
C ASP A 158 15.78 -21.86 4.24
N PHE A 159 14.73 -21.59 3.47
CA PHE A 159 14.66 -20.41 2.60
C PHE A 159 13.21 -20.02 2.28
N VAL A 160 13.04 -18.79 1.84
CA VAL A 160 11.78 -18.25 1.29
C VAL A 160 11.94 -17.98 -0.18
N MET A 161 11.01 -18.48 -1.01
CA MET A 161 10.92 -18.18 -2.43
C MET A 161 9.66 -17.34 -2.70
N ALA A 162 9.84 -16.12 -3.19
CA ALA A 162 8.75 -15.29 -3.65
C ALA A 162 8.57 -15.48 -5.17
N ILE A 163 7.37 -15.86 -5.59
CA ILE A 163 7.03 -16.07 -7.01
C ILE A 163 5.96 -15.04 -7.34
N GLU A 164 6.29 -14.16 -8.30
CA GLU A 164 5.30 -13.27 -8.90
C GLU A 164 4.54 -14.08 -9.97
N THR A 165 3.23 -14.22 -9.77
CA THR A 165 2.37 -14.83 -10.80
C THR A 165 2.15 -13.80 -11.90
N GLY A 166 2.96 -13.85 -12.93
CA GLY A 166 2.64 -13.23 -14.20
C GLY A 166 1.52 -14.03 -14.87
N GLY A 167 0.43 -13.34 -15.21
CA GLY A 167 -0.72 -13.95 -15.88
C GLY A 167 -0.40 -14.59 -17.23
#